data_e85d6e2cc1e0af042e49b6a7f89853e0
#
_entry.id   e85d6e2cc1e0af042e49b6a7f89853e0
#
_cell.length_a   1.000
_cell.length_b   1.000
_cell.length_c   1.000
_cell.angle_alpha   90.00
_cell.angle_beta   90.00
_cell.angle_gamma   90.00
#
_symmetry.space_group_name_H-M   'P 1'
#
loop_
_entity.id
_entity.type
_entity.pdbx_description
1 polymer ?
#
loop_
_entity_poly.entity_id
_entity_poly.type
_entity_poly.pdbx_seq_one_letter_code
_entity_poly.pdbx_strand_id
1 'polypeptide(L)'
;MLLRTICPTALLLLTLGTPRAATAQPAQLDEWKSQLAESIEGRRKFTANIVDQIFSFGELGFQEFETSRYLVALLRDNGFTVEEGVAGIPTAWVATWGSGSPKISLGTDIDDIPKASQMPGVACRLPLVEGAPGHGEGHNSGMAVQITAALAVKELMEREGLPGTIQIWPGVAEELVATKAYYVRAGMFEDVDIVLYAHVGNNLSTGWGMTPGTGLISAMFTFEGSAAHAGGAPWRGRSAADAVSLMEVGWNFRREHLRLQHRSHSIVYNGGDQPNVVPSEASIWFYFREKNYQQILDLFAIGDSVARGAAMMTGTTLKDVRLIGTAWPGHFNKVIAETMYSNIERVGLPEWTEDDQRFARATQREVGGPETGLATELSRLRPAPTEAQRTAGYADDIGDVSWNVPTATLSFPSNMPGLPGHNWANAIAMATPIAHKGATQGAVAQSMTLLDFMVRPDLVEAAWDYFRDVQTADLQYTPFISPTDQPAIEMNAGILDEFREEMRRYYYNPDEYDSYLDQLGVSYPTLRQPDGRCTIAAVSEEQAVG
;
A
#
# COMPACT_ATOMS: atom_id res chain seq x y z
N MET A 1 -29.02 -47.58 67.59
CA MET A 1 -28.71 -46.17 67.94
C MET A 1 -27.23 -45.94 67.51
N LEU A 2 -27.00 -45.48 66.30
CA LEU A 2 -25.66 -45.23 65.72
C LEU A 2 -25.71 -43.84 65.11
N LEU A 3 -25.09 -42.86 65.73
CA LEU A 3 -24.89 -41.51 65.24
C LEU A 3 -23.86 -41.57 64.09
N ARG A 4 -24.23 -41.07 62.92
CA ARG A 4 -23.31 -40.77 61.82
C ARG A 4 -22.91 -39.29 61.87
N THR A 5 -21.67 -39.04 62.14
CA THR A 5 -21.02 -37.72 62.06
C THR A 5 -20.78 -37.34 60.60
N ILE A 6 -21.37 -36.22 60.19
CA ILE A 6 -21.16 -35.64 58.85
C ILE A 6 -20.02 -34.61 58.95
N CYS A 7 -18.92 -34.83 58.23
CA CYS A 7 -17.83 -33.90 58.12
C CYS A 7 -18.11 -32.97 56.92
N PRO A 8 -18.06 -31.64 57.02
CA PRO A 8 -18.21 -30.77 55.87
C PRO A 8 -16.85 -30.58 55.14
N THR A 9 -16.77 -31.07 53.93
CA THR A 9 -15.63 -30.80 53.03
C THR A 9 -15.81 -29.37 52.47
N ALA A 10 -14.92 -28.45 52.87
CA ALA A 10 -14.86 -27.12 52.31
C ALA A 10 -14.24 -27.18 50.92
N LEU A 11 -15.03 -26.85 49.90
CA LEU A 11 -14.58 -26.72 48.51
C LEU A 11 -13.95 -25.33 48.33
N LEU A 12 -12.62 -25.28 48.24
CA LEU A 12 -11.86 -24.07 47.96
C LEU A 12 -11.97 -23.76 46.46
N LEU A 13 -12.85 -22.84 46.09
CA LEU A 13 -12.89 -22.27 44.70
C LEU A 13 -11.68 -21.35 44.51
N LEU A 14 -10.65 -21.85 43.85
CA LEU A 14 -9.62 -20.99 43.27
C LEU A 14 -10.24 -20.23 42.07
N THR A 15 -10.58 -18.98 42.26
CA THR A 15 -10.85 -18.06 41.18
C THR A 15 -9.51 -17.73 40.52
N LEU A 16 -9.21 -18.35 39.39
CA LEU A 16 -8.18 -17.91 38.49
C LEU A 16 -8.62 -16.54 37.94
N GLY A 17 -8.20 -15.46 38.58
CA GLY A 17 -8.34 -14.12 38.05
C GLY A 17 -7.51 -14.03 36.75
N THR A 18 -8.16 -13.80 35.63
CA THR A 18 -7.47 -13.36 34.42
C THR A 18 -6.63 -12.12 34.75
N PRO A 19 -5.35 -12.07 34.41
CA PRO A 19 -4.55 -10.88 34.64
C PRO A 19 -5.17 -9.73 33.83
N ARG A 20 -5.75 -8.77 34.55
CA ARG A 20 -6.20 -7.51 33.95
C ARG A 20 -4.95 -6.77 33.54
N ALA A 21 -4.82 -6.40 32.25
CA ALA A 21 -3.71 -5.59 31.78
C ALA A 21 -3.59 -4.35 32.67
N ALA A 22 -2.46 -4.23 33.37
CA ALA A 22 -2.19 -3.08 34.21
C ALA A 22 -1.98 -1.88 33.29
N THR A 23 -2.84 -0.88 33.37
CA THR A 23 -2.64 0.40 32.68
C THR A 23 -1.32 1.01 33.15
N ALA A 24 -0.39 1.24 32.22
CA ALA A 24 0.89 1.88 32.54
C ALA A 24 0.66 3.26 33.15
N GLN A 25 1.45 3.61 34.19
CA GLN A 25 1.43 4.95 34.75
C GLN A 25 1.91 5.96 33.69
N PRO A 26 1.34 7.18 33.58
CA PRO A 26 1.72 8.14 32.55
C PRO A 26 3.24 8.41 32.46
N ALA A 27 3.94 8.53 33.58
CA ALA A 27 5.39 8.73 33.60
C ALA A 27 6.16 7.53 33.02
N GLN A 28 5.70 6.31 33.25
CA GLN A 28 6.29 5.08 32.71
C GLN A 28 6.08 4.99 31.20
N LEU A 29 4.88 5.34 30.73
CA LEU A 29 4.58 5.37 29.29
C LEU A 29 5.47 6.39 28.54
N ASP A 30 5.68 7.56 29.13
CA ASP A 30 6.58 8.57 28.56
C ASP A 30 8.04 8.10 28.51
N GLU A 31 8.51 7.39 29.53
CA GLU A 31 9.83 6.77 29.55
C GLU A 31 9.95 5.69 28.45
N TRP A 32 8.99 4.80 28.34
CA TRP A 32 8.99 3.77 27.29
C TRP A 32 8.98 4.38 25.88
N LYS A 33 8.19 5.42 25.63
CA LYS A 33 8.21 6.14 24.35
C LYS A 33 9.59 6.74 24.04
N SER A 34 10.28 7.26 25.03
CA SER A 34 11.64 7.77 24.84
C SER A 34 12.63 6.65 24.52
N GLN A 35 12.53 5.50 25.20
CA GLN A 35 13.34 4.30 24.93
C GLN A 35 13.08 3.73 23.53
N LEU A 36 11.82 3.75 23.04
CA LEU A 36 11.49 3.35 21.67
C LEU A 36 12.18 4.26 20.64
N ALA A 37 12.16 5.58 20.86
CA ALA A 37 12.86 6.51 19.96
C ALA A 37 14.37 6.22 19.91
N GLU A 38 15.02 6.01 21.04
CA GLU A 38 16.45 5.65 21.11
C GLU A 38 16.73 4.31 20.42
N SER A 39 15.89 3.31 20.66
CA SER A 39 16.02 1.97 20.07
C SER A 39 15.93 2.02 18.54
N ILE A 40 14.96 2.78 18.00
CA ILE A 40 14.77 2.94 16.55
C ILE A 40 15.89 3.76 15.93
N GLU A 41 16.35 4.80 16.63
CA GLU A 41 17.50 5.58 16.22
C GLU A 41 18.76 4.71 16.07
N GLY A 42 19.00 3.79 17.02
CA GLY A 42 20.05 2.79 16.94
C GLY A 42 19.90 1.79 15.78
N ARG A 43 18.71 1.71 15.17
CA ARG A 43 18.37 0.83 14.04
C ARG A 43 18.31 1.54 12.69
N ARG A 44 18.75 2.80 12.57
CA ARG A 44 18.68 3.56 11.30
C ARG A 44 19.22 2.77 10.11
N LYS A 45 20.36 2.10 10.29
CA LYS A 45 20.96 1.29 9.23
C LYS A 45 20.08 0.09 8.84
N PHE A 46 19.50 -0.59 9.81
CA PHE A 46 18.57 -1.70 9.58
C PHE A 46 17.33 -1.22 8.81
N THR A 47 16.75 -0.09 9.23
CA THR A 47 15.61 0.53 8.54
C THR A 47 15.97 0.92 7.10
N ALA A 48 17.12 1.56 6.88
CA ALA A 48 17.61 1.94 5.56
C ALA A 48 17.85 0.72 4.66
N ASN A 49 18.41 -0.37 5.20
CA ASN A 49 18.63 -1.59 4.43
C ASN A 49 17.31 -2.21 3.92
N ILE A 50 16.23 -2.18 4.72
CA ILE A 50 14.93 -2.66 4.26
C ILE A 50 14.41 -1.79 3.11
N VAL A 51 14.50 -0.46 3.25
CA VAL A 51 14.12 0.50 2.20
C VAL A 51 14.86 0.23 0.90
N ASP A 52 16.18 0.12 0.97
CA ASP A 52 17.06 -0.06 -0.19
C ASP A 52 16.86 -1.43 -0.85
N GLN A 53 16.66 -2.48 -0.03
CA GLN A 53 16.45 -3.84 -0.52
C GLN A 53 15.16 -3.96 -1.33
N ILE A 54 14.03 -3.49 -0.77
CA ILE A 54 12.74 -3.53 -1.47
C ILE A 54 12.79 -2.66 -2.73
N PHE A 55 13.38 -1.45 -2.63
CA PHE A 55 13.55 -0.58 -3.80
C PHE A 55 14.28 -1.30 -4.93
N SER A 56 15.31 -2.07 -4.62
CA SER A 56 16.12 -2.74 -5.63
C SER A 56 15.40 -3.87 -6.37
N PHE A 57 14.34 -4.45 -5.79
CA PHE A 57 13.58 -5.53 -6.42
C PHE A 57 12.64 -5.03 -7.52
N GLY A 58 11.94 -3.91 -7.30
CA GLY A 58 11.13 -3.23 -8.30
C GLY A 58 10.00 -4.10 -8.86
N GLU A 59 9.18 -4.74 -8.03
CA GLU A 59 8.21 -5.76 -8.43
C GLU A 59 6.78 -5.23 -8.53
N LEU A 60 6.11 -5.55 -9.64
CA LEU A 60 4.71 -5.19 -9.90
C LEU A 60 3.74 -6.05 -9.08
N GLY A 61 2.54 -5.52 -8.86
CA GLY A 61 1.47 -6.19 -8.14
C GLY A 61 1.18 -7.62 -8.61
N PHE A 62 1.02 -8.53 -7.65
CA PHE A 62 0.96 -9.99 -7.76
C PHE A 62 2.28 -10.68 -8.13
N GLN A 63 3.35 -9.93 -8.37
CA GLN A 63 4.64 -10.48 -8.77
C GLN A 63 5.75 -10.17 -7.75
N GLU A 64 5.41 -9.78 -6.52
CA GLU A 64 6.30 -9.35 -5.43
C GLU A 64 7.00 -10.55 -4.75
N PHE A 65 7.56 -11.47 -5.55
CA PHE A 65 8.12 -12.72 -5.05
C PHE A 65 9.44 -12.53 -4.28
N GLU A 66 10.35 -11.67 -4.76
CA GLU A 66 11.61 -11.41 -4.09
C GLU A 66 11.37 -10.56 -2.82
N THR A 67 10.51 -9.56 -2.92
CA THR A 67 10.09 -8.71 -1.80
C THR A 67 9.46 -9.56 -0.69
N SER A 68 8.50 -10.41 -1.01
CA SER A 68 7.84 -11.29 -0.04
C SER A 68 8.81 -12.27 0.59
N ARG A 69 9.69 -12.90 -0.21
CA ARG A 69 10.71 -13.84 0.27
C ARG A 69 11.66 -13.17 1.28
N TYR A 70 12.14 -11.97 0.94
CA TYR A 70 13.03 -11.19 1.80
C TYR A 70 12.35 -10.84 3.14
N LEU A 71 11.13 -10.30 3.09
CA LEU A 71 10.40 -9.87 4.28
C LEU A 71 9.99 -11.05 5.16
N VAL A 72 9.57 -12.17 4.58
CA VAL A 72 9.24 -13.41 5.32
C VAL A 72 10.46 -13.95 6.04
N ALA A 73 11.62 -14.01 5.37
CA ALA A 73 12.87 -14.45 6.00
C ALA A 73 13.25 -13.51 7.14
N LEU A 74 13.23 -12.19 6.92
CA LEU A 74 13.55 -11.18 7.92
C LEU A 74 12.67 -11.30 9.17
N LEU A 75 11.37 -11.50 9.00
CA LEU A 75 10.42 -11.63 10.12
C LEU A 75 10.60 -12.95 10.88
N ARG A 76 10.85 -14.06 10.18
CA ARG A 76 11.15 -15.34 10.83
C ARG A 76 12.44 -15.27 11.65
N ASP A 77 13.50 -14.65 11.12
CA ASP A 77 14.78 -14.46 11.83
C ASP A 77 14.61 -13.59 13.08
N ASN A 78 13.58 -12.73 13.10
CA ASN A 78 13.22 -11.90 14.25
C ASN A 78 12.11 -12.52 15.15
N GLY A 79 11.81 -13.80 14.98
CA GLY A 79 10.96 -14.59 15.89
C GLY A 79 9.45 -14.49 15.63
N PHE A 80 9.04 -13.99 14.45
CA PHE A 80 7.65 -14.05 14.04
C PHE A 80 7.30 -15.41 13.43
N THR A 81 6.10 -15.88 13.67
CA THR A 81 5.49 -16.99 12.92
C THR A 81 4.85 -16.42 11.67
N VAL A 82 5.19 -16.95 10.49
CA VAL A 82 4.69 -16.42 9.21
C VAL A 82 3.90 -17.47 8.46
N GLU A 83 2.64 -17.15 8.14
CA GLU A 83 1.75 -17.88 7.24
C GLU A 83 1.83 -17.24 5.86
N GLU A 84 2.10 -18.03 4.84
CA GLU A 84 2.24 -17.60 3.44
C GLU A 84 1.05 -18.05 2.59
N GLY A 85 0.77 -17.37 1.47
CA GLY A 85 -0.31 -17.71 0.55
C GLY A 85 -1.70 -17.32 1.07
N VAL A 86 -1.79 -16.32 1.92
CA VAL A 86 -3.05 -15.84 2.50
C VAL A 86 -4.03 -15.43 1.41
N ALA A 87 -5.31 -15.73 1.61
CA ALA A 87 -6.39 -15.48 0.65
C ALA A 87 -6.18 -16.10 -0.73
N GLY A 88 -5.29 -17.11 -0.88
CA GLY A 88 -4.94 -17.73 -2.14
C GLY A 88 -4.00 -16.91 -3.02
N ILE A 89 -3.34 -15.89 -2.47
CA ILE A 89 -2.41 -15.00 -3.16
C ILE A 89 -0.97 -15.41 -2.82
N PRO A 90 -0.16 -15.87 -3.78
CA PRO A 90 1.16 -16.47 -3.51
C PRO A 90 2.16 -15.53 -2.82
N THR A 91 2.06 -14.21 -3.07
CA THR A 91 2.95 -13.19 -2.51
C THR A 91 2.43 -12.57 -1.20
N ALA A 92 1.20 -12.92 -0.79
CA ALA A 92 0.61 -12.47 0.46
C ALA A 92 1.01 -13.36 1.64
N TRP A 93 1.23 -12.74 2.80
CA TRP A 93 1.59 -13.43 4.03
C TRP A 93 1.10 -12.65 5.26
N VAL A 94 1.03 -13.35 6.39
CA VAL A 94 0.75 -12.76 7.72
C VAL A 94 1.80 -13.24 8.69
N ALA A 95 2.48 -12.30 9.35
CA ALA A 95 3.44 -12.56 10.40
C ALA A 95 2.85 -12.20 11.76
N THR A 96 2.96 -13.10 12.74
CA THR A 96 2.40 -12.91 14.07
C THR A 96 3.44 -13.16 15.14
N TRP A 97 3.49 -12.29 16.14
CA TRP A 97 4.31 -12.45 17.34
C TRP A 97 3.50 -12.09 18.60
N GLY A 98 3.85 -12.75 19.72
CA GLY A 98 3.18 -12.54 21.00
C GLY A 98 1.91 -13.39 21.18
N SER A 99 1.14 -13.11 22.20
CA SER A 99 -0.12 -13.80 22.48
C SER A 99 -1.01 -13.00 23.41
N GLY A 100 -2.32 -13.21 23.27
CA GLY A 100 -3.33 -12.50 24.05
C GLY A 100 -3.73 -11.17 23.42
N SER A 101 -4.54 -10.42 24.17
CA SER A 101 -5.08 -9.13 23.73
C SER A 101 -4.36 -7.95 24.39
N PRO A 102 -4.33 -6.79 23.71
CA PRO A 102 -4.91 -6.56 22.38
C PRO A 102 -4.09 -7.18 21.25
N LYS A 103 -4.73 -7.45 20.10
CA LYS A 103 -4.07 -7.81 18.84
C LYS A 103 -4.06 -6.60 17.92
N ILE A 104 -2.89 -6.03 17.72
CA ILE A 104 -2.70 -4.86 16.85
C ILE A 104 -2.04 -5.29 15.55
N SER A 105 -2.64 -4.87 14.43
CA SER A 105 -2.25 -5.27 13.09
C SER A 105 -1.60 -4.11 12.34
N LEU A 106 -0.41 -4.35 11.78
CA LEU A 106 0.41 -3.39 11.07
C LEU A 106 0.43 -3.75 9.58
N GLY A 107 -0.04 -2.85 8.72
CA GLY A 107 -0.11 -3.07 7.28
C GLY A 107 0.53 -1.95 6.48
N THR A 108 1.00 -2.26 5.28
CA THR A 108 1.48 -1.31 4.28
C THR A 108 1.68 -2.00 2.93
N ASP A 109 1.70 -1.26 1.84
CA ASP A 109 1.85 -1.76 0.49
C ASP A 109 3.32 -2.08 0.13
N ILE A 110 3.53 -2.94 -0.87
CA ILE A 110 4.86 -3.42 -1.25
C ILE A 110 5.11 -3.52 -2.75
N ASP A 111 4.12 -3.25 -3.58
CA ASP A 111 4.21 -3.36 -5.03
C ASP A 111 4.63 -2.06 -5.72
N ASP A 112 4.87 -2.14 -7.02
CA ASP A 112 5.41 -1.09 -7.87
C ASP A 112 4.52 -0.75 -9.06
N ILE A 113 4.90 0.33 -9.76
CA ILE A 113 4.24 0.77 -10.99
C ILE A 113 5.08 0.48 -12.25
N PRO A 114 4.43 0.26 -13.41
CA PRO A 114 5.14 0.05 -14.68
C PRO A 114 5.96 1.26 -15.11
N LYS A 115 7.11 1.03 -15.77
CA LYS A 115 7.95 2.05 -16.45
C LYS A 115 8.49 3.15 -15.53
N ALA A 116 8.62 2.87 -14.24
CA ALA A 116 9.12 3.82 -13.25
C ALA A 116 10.55 3.53 -12.77
N SER A 117 11.25 2.58 -13.39
CA SER A 117 12.66 2.33 -13.09
C SER A 117 13.47 3.63 -13.15
N GLN A 118 14.23 3.91 -12.09
CA GLN A 118 14.94 5.16 -11.92
C GLN A 118 16.16 4.99 -11.00
N MET A 119 17.27 5.59 -11.37
CA MET A 119 18.46 5.72 -10.54
C MET A 119 18.14 6.60 -9.32
N PRO A 120 18.20 6.09 -8.08
CA PRO A 120 17.98 6.91 -6.89
C PRO A 120 19.11 7.91 -6.69
N GLY A 121 18.83 9.05 -6.07
CA GLY A 121 19.84 10.07 -5.76
C GLY A 121 20.28 10.94 -6.94
N VAL A 122 19.67 10.75 -8.12
CA VAL A 122 19.97 11.51 -9.36
C VAL A 122 18.76 12.35 -9.74
N ALA A 123 18.85 13.68 -9.64
CA ALA A 123 17.76 14.63 -9.85
C ALA A 123 17.45 14.88 -11.34
N CYS A 124 17.27 13.81 -12.11
CA CYS A 124 16.83 13.83 -13.51
C CYS A 124 16.50 12.41 -13.98
N ARG A 125 15.78 12.27 -15.09
CA ARG A 125 15.41 10.96 -15.64
C ARG A 125 16.67 10.18 -16.04
N LEU A 126 16.92 9.08 -15.33
CA LEU A 126 18.00 8.13 -15.59
C LEU A 126 17.56 6.75 -15.08
N PRO A 127 16.92 5.91 -15.90
CA PRO A 127 16.45 4.60 -15.48
C PRO A 127 17.61 3.65 -15.16
N LEU A 128 17.44 2.78 -14.18
CA LEU A 128 18.33 1.63 -13.93
C LEU A 128 18.23 0.63 -15.08
N VAL A 129 16.99 0.29 -15.45
CA VAL A 129 16.66 -0.55 -16.61
C VAL A 129 15.57 0.15 -17.39
N GLU A 130 15.84 0.48 -18.67
CA GLU A 130 14.88 1.23 -19.49
C GLU A 130 13.58 0.43 -19.70
N GLY A 131 12.45 1.05 -19.41
CA GLY A 131 11.13 0.46 -19.54
C GLY A 131 10.69 -0.44 -18.39
N ALA A 132 11.59 -0.78 -17.47
CA ALA A 132 11.27 -1.63 -16.31
C ALA A 132 10.40 -0.90 -15.26
N PRO A 133 9.69 -1.65 -14.40
CA PRO A 133 8.97 -1.09 -13.25
C PRO A 133 9.91 -0.48 -12.22
N GLY A 134 9.33 0.23 -11.25
CA GLY A 134 10.07 0.82 -10.13
C GLY A 134 9.15 1.56 -9.16
N HIS A 135 9.67 1.88 -7.97
CA HIS A 135 8.93 2.51 -6.86
C HIS A 135 8.57 3.97 -7.13
N GLY A 136 7.76 4.19 -8.18
CA GLY A 136 7.29 5.51 -8.62
C GLY A 136 6.18 6.12 -7.75
N GLU A 137 5.84 5.49 -6.65
CA GLU A 137 5.06 6.02 -5.52
C GLU A 137 5.87 5.97 -4.23
N GLY A 138 6.49 4.81 -3.90
CA GLY A 138 7.39 4.66 -2.76
C GLY A 138 6.99 3.60 -1.74
N HIS A 139 6.25 2.58 -2.13
CA HIS A 139 5.82 1.45 -1.29
C HIS A 139 7.00 0.63 -0.72
N ASN A 140 8.21 0.80 -1.24
CA ASN A 140 9.42 0.18 -0.68
C ASN A 140 9.74 0.61 0.76
N SER A 141 9.22 1.73 1.23
CA SER A 141 9.58 2.30 2.54
C SER A 141 8.62 1.93 3.68
N GLY A 142 7.40 1.49 3.37
CA GLY A 142 6.38 1.20 4.38
C GLY A 142 6.71 0.02 5.29
N MET A 143 7.21 -1.08 4.75
CA MET A 143 7.61 -2.24 5.56
C MET A 143 8.81 -1.93 6.47
N ALA A 144 9.71 -1.03 6.06
CA ALA A 144 10.78 -0.55 6.93
C ALA A 144 10.22 0.16 8.18
N VAL A 145 9.17 0.98 8.02
CA VAL A 145 8.43 1.62 9.13
C VAL A 145 7.80 0.57 10.05
N GLN A 146 7.00 -0.34 9.48
CA GLN A 146 6.22 -1.31 10.25
C GLN A 146 7.09 -2.32 11.00
N ILE A 147 8.10 -2.88 10.33
CA ILE A 147 8.99 -3.89 10.93
C ILE A 147 9.86 -3.26 12.00
N THR A 148 10.47 -2.10 11.74
CA THR A 148 11.31 -1.42 12.74
C THR A 148 10.50 -1.03 13.98
N ALA A 149 9.28 -0.51 13.80
CA ALA A 149 8.38 -0.19 14.89
C ALA A 149 7.98 -1.44 15.70
N ALA A 150 7.60 -2.51 15.00
CA ALA A 150 7.20 -3.78 15.62
C ALA A 150 8.33 -4.40 16.44
N LEU A 151 9.55 -4.43 15.92
CA LEU A 151 10.71 -5.00 16.63
C LEU A 151 11.06 -4.20 17.88
N ALA A 152 11.02 -2.87 17.82
CA ALA A 152 11.27 -2.03 18.98
C ALA A 152 10.23 -2.25 20.10
N VAL A 153 8.94 -2.33 19.72
CA VAL A 153 7.86 -2.59 20.68
C VAL A 153 7.91 -4.02 21.19
N LYS A 154 8.20 -5.01 20.33
CA LYS A 154 8.41 -6.41 20.72
C LYS A 154 9.43 -6.54 21.84
N GLU A 155 10.62 -5.94 21.68
CA GLU A 155 11.69 -5.99 22.69
C GLU A 155 11.29 -5.32 24.01
N LEU A 156 10.55 -4.20 23.92
CA LEU A 156 9.99 -3.55 25.10
C LEU A 156 8.98 -4.48 25.80
N MET A 157 8.07 -5.09 25.05
CA MET A 157 7.07 -6.01 25.59
C MET A 157 7.72 -7.25 26.25
N GLU A 158 8.75 -7.82 25.63
CA GLU A 158 9.53 -8.93 26.19
C GLU A 158 10.20 -8.55 27.51
N ARG A 159 10.85 -7.39 27.57
CA ARG A 159 11.55 -6.89 28.74
C ARG A 159 10.61 -6.59 29.91
N GLU A 160 9.48 -5.96 29.63
CA GLU A 160 8.51 -5.53 30.63
C GLU A 160 7.44 -6.59 30.95
N GLY A 161 7.41 -7.71 30.20
CA GLY A 161 6.42 -8.77 30.37
C GLY A 161 5.00 -8.34 29.99
N LEU A 162 4.86 -7.48 28.97
CA LEU A 162 3.56 -6.97 28.53
C LEU A 162 2.86 -7.99 27.63
N PRO A 163 1.56 -8.28 27.85
CA PRO A 163 0.79 -9.15 26.98
C PRO A 163 0.35 -8.41 25.71
N GLY A 164 0.00 -9.15 24.68
CA GLY A 164 -0.54 -8.65 23.43
C GLY A 164 0.02 -9.37 22.22
N THR A 165 -0.58 -9.13 21.08
CA THR A 165 -0.21 -9.74 19.79
C THR A 165 0.09 -8.67 18.76
N ILE A 166 1.22 -8.77 18.09
CA ILE A 166 1.58 -7.94 16.94
C ILE A 166 1.41 -8.78 15.68
N GLN A 167 0.63 -8.28 14.73
CA GLN A 167 0.44 -8.86 13.41
C GLN A 167 1.03 -7.90 12.36
N ILE A 168 1.76 -8.42 11.34
CA ILE A 168 2.28 -7.63 10.20
C ILE A 168 1.84 -8.30 8.91
N TRP A 169 1.45 -7.52 7.91
CA TRP A 169 1.00 -8.02 6.62
C TRP A 169 1.28 -7.02 5.48
N PRO A 170 1.55 -7.51 4.25
CA PRO A 170 1.73 -6.67 3.07
C PRO A 170 0.41 -6.37 2.38
N GLY A 171 0.22 -5.14 1.90
CA GLY A 171 -0.69 -4.83 0.81
C GLY A 171 -0.02 -5.24 -0.51
N VAL A 172 -0.43 -6.38 -1.03
CA VAL A 172 0.02 -6.93 -2.31
C VAL A 172 -0.87 -6.37 -3.42
N ALA A 173 -0.29 -6.03 -4.56
CA ALA A 173 -1.03 -5.51 -5.72
C ALA A 173 -1.97 -4.33 -5.39
N GLU A 174 -1.50 -3.40 -4.54
CA GLU A 174 -2.28 -2.20 -4.17
C GLU A 174 -2.47 -1.27 -5.38
N GLU A 175 -1.47 -1.13 -6.23
CA GLU A 175 -1.52 -0.34 -7.46
C GLU A 175 -2.62 -0.82 -8.45
N LEU A 176 -3.06 -2.06 -8.28
CA LEU A 176 -4.23 -2.62 -8.94
C LEU A 176 -5.50 -2.52 -8.08
N VAL A 177 -5.41 -2.05 -6.82
CA VAL A 177 -6.43 -2.07 -5.76
C VAL A 177 -7.07 -3.45 -5.60
N ALA A 178 -6.23 -4.50 -5.51
CA ALA A 178 -6.66 -5.83 -5.91
C ALA A 178 -6.73 -6.87 -4.78
N THR A 179 -6.35 -6.56 -3.52
CA THR A 179 -6.16 -7.64 -2.54
C THR A 179 -6.86 -7.48 -1.20
N LYS A 180 -7.00 -6.30 -0.66
CA LYS A 180 -7.49 -6.13 0.72
C LYS A 180 -8.95 -6.58 0.91
N ALA A 181 -9.80 -6.49 -0.15
CA ALA A 181 -11.13 -7.09 -0.13
C ALA A 181 -11.09 -8.63 0.02
N TYR A 182 -10.09 -9.30 -0.57
CA TYR A 182 -9.88 -10.73 -0.41
C TYR A 182 -9.34 -11.10 0.98
N TYR A 183 -8.49 -10.25 1.57
CA TYR A 183 -8.04 -10.44 2.97
C TYR A 183 -9.21 -10.35 3.96
N VAL A 184 -10.08 -9.35 3.79
CA VAL A 184 -11.31 -9.23 4.59
C VAL A 184 -12.19 -10.46 4.42
N ARG A 185 -12.43 -10.91 3.17
CA ARG A 185 -13.22 -12.12 2.89
C ARG A 185 -12.62 -13.39 3.49
N ALA A 186 -11.29 -13.47 3.58
CA ALA A 186 -10.58 -14.60 4.19
C ALA A 186 -10.60 -14.58 5.73
N GLY A 187 -11.18 -13.54 6.36
CA GLY A 187 -11.27 -13.42 7.81
C GLY A 187 -9.99 -12.94 8.50
N MET A 188 -9.04 -12.37 7.76
CA MET A 188 -7.72 -12.00 8.29
C MET A 188 -7.79 -10.98 9.44
N PHE A 189 -8.88 -10.23 9.55
CA PHE A 189 -9.07 -9.18 10.54
C PHE A 189 -10.13 -9.47 11.60
N GLU A 190 -10.73 -10.67 11.62
CA GLU A 190 -11.84 -11.01 12.53
C GLU A 190 -11.47 -10.95 14.01
N ASP A 191 -10.22 -11.23 14.36
CA ASP A 191 -9.68 -11.21 15.72
C ASP A 191 -8.72 -10.05 15.99
N VAL A 192 -8.71 -9.05 15.12
CA VAL A 192 -7.86 -7.85 15.22
C VAL A 192 -8.62 -6.74 15.96
N ASP A 193 -7.97 -6.16 16.97
CA ASP A 193 -8.54 -5.04 17.72
C ASP A 193 -8.36 -3.70 17.03
N ILE A 194 -7.17 -3.44 16.44
CA ILE A 194 -6.81 -2.18 15.80
C ILE A 194 -5.90 -2.46 14.59
N VAL A 195 -6.09 -1.71 13.51
CA VAL A 195 -5.16 -1.66 12.37
C VAL A 195 -4.46 -0.30 12.34
N LEU A 196 -3.13 -0.35 12.38
CA LEU A 196 -2.25 0.80 12.18
C LEU A 196 -1.57 0.65 10.81
N TYR A 197 -2.11 1.34 9.83
CA TYR A 197 -1.59 1.33 8.46
C TYR A 197 -0.51 2.39 8.28
N ALA A 198 0.47 2.16 7.40
CA ALA A 198 1.47 3.15 7.06
C ALA A 198 1.56 3.32 5.54
N HIS A 199 1.64 4.56 5.08
CA HIS A 199 1.78 4.89 3.67
C HIS A 199 2.80 6.00 3.47
N VAL A 200 3.60 5.89 2.42
CA VAL A 200 4.58 6.91 2.04
C VAL A 200 3.91 8.26 1.78
N GLY A 201 4.60 9.34 2.15
CA GLY A 201 4.15 10.70 1.91
C GLY A 201 5.33 11.68 1.94
N ASN A 202 5.00 12.96 2.03
CA ASN A 202 5.99 14.04 2.09
C ASN A 202 5.94 14.86 3.39
N ASN A 203 5.16 14.37 4.36
CA ASN A 203 5.05 14.94 5.70
C ASN A 203 4.69 13.84 6.70
N LEU A 204 4.94 14.06 7.97
CA LEU A 204 4.47 13.17 9.03
C LEU A 204 3.06 13.61 9.41
N SER A 205 2.07 12.78 9.10
CA SER A 205 0.65 13.17 9.26
C SER A 205 -0.27 11.96 9.38
N THR A 206 -1.51 12.23 9.77
CA THR A 206 -2.62 11.26 9.78
C THR A 206 -3.94 12.00 9.57
N GLY A 207 -5.03 11.25 9.39
CA GLY A 207 -6.38 11.79 9.23
C GLY A 207 -7.45 10.83 9.72
N TRP A 208 -8.69 11.31 9.81
CA TRP A 208 -9.84 10.53 10.25
C TRP A 208 -11.12 10.91 9.50
N GLY A 209 -12.16 10.08 9.65
CA GLY A 209 -13.43 10.23 8.93
C GLY A 209 -13.36 9.66 7.51
N MET A 210 -14.36 9.97 6.71
CA MET A 210 -14.39 9.55 5.31
C MET A 210 -13.23 10.17 4.53
N THR A 211 -12.53 9.36 3.73
CA THR A 211 -11.45 9.84 2.87
C THR A 211 -11.94 10.97 1.93
N PRO A 212 -11.10 11.96 1.62
CA PRO A 212 -11.40 12.91 0.56
C PRO A 212 -11.39 12.28 -0.84
N GLY A 213 -10.78 11.10 -0.99
CA GLY A 213 -10.70 10.32 -2.22
C GLY A 213 -11.99 9.56 -2.59
N THR A 214 -11.83 8.56 -3.42
CA THR A 214 -12.89 7.71 -3.95
C THR A 214 -12.67 6.25 -3.55
N GLY A 215 -13.68 5.41 -3.78
CA GLY A 215 -13.50 4.00 -4.01
C GLY A 215 -13.60 3.69 -5.50
N LEU A 216 -13.46 2.43 -5.88
CA LEU A 216 -13.55 2.01 -7.27
C LEU A 216 -13.92 0.54 -7.48
N ILE A 217 -14.34 0.25 -8.70
CA ILE A 217 -14.33 -1.09 -9.30
C ILE A 217 -13.40 -1.06 -10.51
N SER A 218 -12.44 -1.99 -10.53
CA SER A 218 -11.52 -2.28 -11.62
C SER A 218 -12.00 -3.52 -12.35
N ALA A 219 -12.38 -3.41 -13.63
CA ALA A 219 -12.98 -4.50 -14.38
C ALA A 219 -12.45 -4.60 -15.80
N MET A 220 -12.20 -5.84 -16.23
CA MET A 220 -11.82 -6.18 -17.60
C MET A 220 -13.04 -6.74 -18.34
N PHE A 221 -13.34 -6.15 -19.49
CA PHE A 221 -14.41 -6.58 -20.39
C PHE A 221 -13.78 -7.29 -21.59
N THR A 222 -14.10 -8.58 -21.77
CA THR A 222 -13.60 -9.39 -22.87
C THR A 222 -14.72 -9.67 -23.87
N PHE A 223 -14.49 -9.35 -25.14
CA PHE A 223 -15.39 -9.60 -26.24
C PHE A 223 -14.93 -10.77 -27.08
N GLU A 224 -15.86 -11.58 -27.52
CA GLU A 224 -15.65 -12.69 -28.44
C GLU A 224 -16.37 -12.43 -29.76
N GLY A 225 -15.63 -12.54 -30.85
CA GLY A 225 -16.11 -12.41 -32.21
C GLY A 225 -15.81 -13.66 -33.02
N SER A 226 -15.51 -13.49 -34.31
CA SER A 226 -15.13 -14.62 -35.20
C SER A 226 -14.08 -14.17 -36.21
N ALA A 227 -13.01 -14.95 -36.34
CA ALA A 227 -11.93 -14.66 -37.28
C ALA A 227 -12.39 -14.85 -38.75
N ALA A 228 -11.82 -14.05 -39.65
CA ALA A 228 -11.94 -14.18 -41.09
C ALA A 228 -10.74 -13.52 -41.75
N HIS A 229 -10.51 -13.81 -43.03
CA HIS A 229 -9.49 -13.07 -43.79
C HIS A 229 -10.00 -11.65 -44.05
N ALA A 230 -9.35 -10.65 -43.40
CA ALA A 230 -9.81 -9.26 -43.39
C ALA A 230 -9.88 -8.63 -44.79
N GLY A 231 -8.97 -8.98 -45.70
CA GLY A 231 -8.99 -8.48 -47.09
C GLY A 231 -9.86 -9.29 -48.04
N GLY A 232 -9.99 -10.62 -47.80
CA GLY A 232 -10.66 -11.52 -48.75
C GLY A 232 -12.15 -11.76 -48.49
N ALA A 233 -12.53 -11.87 -47.20
CA ALA A 233 -13.89 -12.20 -46.80
C ALA A 233 -14.27 -11.66 -45.43
N PRO A 234 -14.09 -10.32 -45.15
CA PRO A 234 -14.34 -9.75 -43.83
C PRO A 234 -15.78 -9.96 -43.34
N TRP A 235 -16.76 -10.02 -44.24
CA TRP A 235 -18.17 -10.25 -43.90
C TRP A 235 -18.46 -11.59 -43.20
N ARG A 236 -17.51 -12.54 -43.21
CA ARG A 236 -17.59 -13.82 -42.49
C ARG A 236 -17.13 -13.69 -41.03
N GLY A 237 -16.41 -12.63 -40.69
CA GLY A 237 -15.90 -12.35 -39.35
C GLY A 237 -16.82 -11.42 -38.55
N ARG A 238 -16.52 -11.34 -37.28
CA ARG A 238 -17.03 -10.33 -36.33
C ARG A 238 -15.86 -9.86 -35.48
N SER A 239 -15.52 -8.58 -35.57
CA SER A 239 -14.35 -8.03 -34.90
C SER A 239 -14.64 -7.73 -33.43
N ALA A 240 -13.98 -8.41 -32.52
CA ALA A 240 -14.01 -8.09 -31.10
C ALA A 240 -13.33 -6.74 -30.81
N ALA A 241 -12.33 -6.34 -31.59
CA ALA A 241 -11.69 -5.03 -31.46
C ALA A 241 -12.63 -3.86 -31.78
N ASP A 242 -13.60 -4.07 -32.68
CA ASP A 242 -14.65 -3.06 -32.97
C ASP A 242 -15.56 -2.89 -31.74
N ALA A 243 -15.87 -3.96 -31.02
CA ALA A 243 -16.65 -3.88 -29.78
C ALA A 243 -15.89 -3.11 -28.69
N VAL A 244 -14.60 -3.36 -28.51
CA VAL A 244 -13.72 -2.59 -27.61
C VAL A 244 -13.76 -1.09 -27.97
N SER A 245 -13.57 -0.77 -29.25
CA SER A 245 -13.61 0.62 -29.74
C SER A 245 -14.95 1.29 -29.51
N LEU A 246 -16.05 0.59 -29.77
CA LEU A 246 -17.41 1.13 -29.56
C LEU A 246 -17.73 1.27 -28.06
N MET A 247 -17.25 0.37 -27.21
CA MET A 247 -17.39 0.52 -25.76
C MET A 247 -16.69 1.80 -25.28
N GLU A 248 -15.46 2.05 -25.72
CA GLU A 248 -14.71 3.26 -25.34
C GLU A 248 -15.37 4.54 -25.83
N VAL A 249 -15.78 4.59 -27.09
CA VAL A 249 -16.50 5.73 -27.67
C VAL A 249 -17.84 5.94 -26.98
N GLY A 250 -18.62 4.87 -26.76
CA GLY A 250 -19.91 4.92 -26.07
C GLY A 250 -19.78 5.42 -24.62
N TRP A 251 -18.74 4.98 -23.92
CA TRP A 251 -18.40 5.48 -22.60
C TRP A 251 -18.08 6.98 -22.61
N ASN A 252 -17.28 7.45 -23.58
CA ASN A 252 -16.92 8.86 -23.70
C ASN A 252 -18.14 9.74 -23.98
N PHE A 253 -19.11 9.31 -24.78
CA PHE A 253 -20.39 10.02 -24.93
C PHE A 253 -21.25 10.00 -23.66
N ARG A 254 -21.13 8.96 -22.84
CA ARG A 254 -21.86 8.86 -21.57
C ARG A 254 -21.34 9.82 -20.50
N ARG A 255 -20.04 10.19 -20.56
CA ARG A 255 -19.35 11.00 -19.52
C ARG A 255 -20.04 12.33 -19.23
N GLU A 256 -20.60 13.03 -20.21
CA GLU A 256 -21.25 14.33 -19.98
C GLU A 256 -22.50 14.23 -19.10
N HIS A 257 -23.07 13.02 -18.95
CA HIS A 257 -24.26 12.75 -18.15
C HIS A 257 -23.95 12.08 -16.80
N LEU A 258 -22.68 12.02 -16.40
CA LEU A 258 -22.24 11.48 -15.13
C LEU A 258 -22.03 12.58 -14.10
N ARG A 259 -21.90 12.18 -12.82
CA ARG A 259 -21.62 13.13 -11.74
C ARG A 259 -20.25 13.78 -11.94
N LEU A 260 -20.08 15.03 -11.48
CA LEU A 260 -18.84 15.79 -11.66
C LEU A 260 -17.63 15.16 -10.99
N GLN A 261 -17.84 14.39 -9.92
CA GLN A 261 -16.77 13.77 -9.15
C GLN A 261 -16.34 12.41 -9.67
N HIS A 262 -17.12 11.80 -10.59
CA HIS A 262 -16.71 10.53 -11.15
C HIS A 262 -15.33 10.63 -11.83
N ARG A 263 -14.55 9.55 -11.77
CA ARG A 263 -13.38 9.37 -12.61
C ARG A 263 -13.44 7.99 -13.24
N SER A 264 -13.02 7.92 -14.48
CA SER A 264 -12.89 6.65 -15.18
C SER A 264 -11.70 6.69 -16.13
N HIS A 265 -10.97 5.61 -16.18
CA HIS A 265 -9.81 5.43 -17.03
C HIS A 265 -9.93 4.08 -17.71
N SER A 266 -9.33 3.95 -18.90
CA SER A 266 -9.31 2.67 -19.61
C SER A 266 -8.01 2.49 -20.39
N ILE A 267 -7.68 1.24 -20.60
CA ILE A 267 -6.67 0.82 -21.57
C ILE A 267 -7.23 -0.32 -22.42
N VAL A 268 -6.88 -0.36 -23.70
CA VAL A 268 -7.08 -1.55 -24.53
C VAL A 268 -6.04 -2.57 -24.08
N TYR A 269 -6.49 -3.65 -23.44
CA TYR A 269 -5.61 -4.67 -22.89
C TYR A 269 -5.19 -5.70 -23.97
N ASN A 270 -6.14 -6.09 -24.83
CA ASN A 270 -5.89 -6.92 -26.01
C ASN A 270 -6.65 -6.33 -27.20
N GLY A 271 -5.95 -5.98 -28.28
CA GLY A 271 -6.54 -5.42 -29.50
C GLY A 271 -6.59 -6.38 -30.69
N GLY A 272 -6.21 -7.65 -30.50
CA GLY A 272 -6.03 -8.64 -31.56
C GLY A 272 -4.58 -8.79 -31.99
N ASP A 273 -4.29 -9.67 -32.97
CA ASP A 273 -2.93 -10.13 -33.29
C ASP A 273 -2.31 -9.38 -34.48
N GLN A 274 -2.99 -9.36 -35.63
CA GLN A 274 -2.45 -8.73 -36.85
C GLN A 274 -3.57 -8.28 -37.81
N PRO A 275 -3.34 -7.22 -38.64
CA PRO A 275 -4.41 -6.55 -39.40
C PRO A 275 -5.10 -7.37 -40.48
N ASN A 276 -4.49 -8.45 -40.97
CA ASN A 276 -5.07 -9.31 -42.02
C ASN A 276 -6.01 -10.39 -41.49
N VAL A 277 -6.16 -10.50 -40.17
CA VAL A 277 -7.09 -11.39 -39.48
C VAL A 277 -8.10 -10.55 -38.69
N VAL A 278 -9.40 -10.77 -38.91
CA VAL A 278 -10.46 -10.15 -38.09
C VAL A 278 -10.28 -10.64 -36.65
N PRO A 279 -10.09 -9.75 -35.65
CA PRO A 279 -9.87 -10.13 -34.25
C PRO A 279 -11.05 -10.92 -33.68
N SER A 280 -10.80 -12.18 -33.27
CA SER A 280 -11.83 -13.03 -32.67
C SER A 280 -11.96 -12.85 -31.16
N GLU A 281 -10.99 -12.23 -30.51
CA GLU A 281 -11.03 -11.85 -29.11
C GLU A 281 -10.33 -10.50 -28.93
N ALA A 282 -10.91 -9.65 -28.07
CA ALA A 282 -10.29 -8.39 -27.63
C ALA A 282 -10.81 -8.01 -26.25
N SER A 283 -10.04 -7.25 -25.51
CA SER A 283 -10.43 -6.82 -24.17
C SER A 283 -10.02 -5.38 -23.87
N ILE A 284 -10.80 -4.74 -23.01
CA ILE A 284 -10.57 -3.40 -22.49
C ILE A 284 -10.71 -3.43 -20.97
N TRP A 285 -9.81 -2.74 -20.30
CA TRP A 285 -9.76 -2.67 -18.84
C TRP A 285 -10.13 -1.28 -18.39
N PHE A 286 -11.13 -1.16 -17.47
CA PHE A 286 -11.66 0.08 -16.93
C PHE A 286 -11.51 0.18 -15.43
N TYR A 287 -11.28 1.40 -14.93
CA TYR A 287 -11.51 1.84 -13.56
C TYR A 287 -12.74 2.74 -13.49
N PHE A 288 -13.68 2.43 -12.59
CA PHE A 288 -14.91 3.18 -12.32
C PHE A 288 -14.85 3.74 -10.90
N ARG A 289 -14.57 5.03 -10.74
CA ARG A 289 -14.33 5.69 -9.45
C ARG A 289 -15.45 6.64 -9.08
N GLU A 290 -15.98 6.51 -7.84
CA GLU A 290 -16.96 7.40 -7.23
C GLU A 290 -16.76 7.50 -5.70
N LYS A 291 -17.54 8.39 -5.03
CA LYS A 291 -17.35 8.75 -3.61
C LYS A 291 -17.94 7.75 -2.62
N ASN A 292 -18.94 6.97 -3.01
CA ASN A 292 -19.61 6.03 -2.11
C ASN A 292 -20.01 4.75 -2.82
N TYR A 293 -20.28 3.74 -2.02
CA TYR A 293 -20.60 2.39 -2.46
C TYR A 293 -21.64 2.33 -3.59
N GLN A 294 -22.84 2.94 -3.36
CA GLN A 294 -23.92 2.86 -4.35
C GLN A 294 -23.56 3.57 -5.66
N GLN A 295 -22.89 4.70 -5.59
CA GLN A 295 -22.46 5.43 -6.79
C GLN A 295 -21.44 4.67 -7.61
N ILE A 296 -20.55 3.89 -6.95
CA ILE A 296 -19.59 3.02 -7.63
C ILE A 296 -20.31 1.89 -8.37
N LEU A 297 -21.28 1.24 -7.70
CA LEU A 297 -22.11 0.20 -8.32
C LEU A 297 -22.93 0.75 -9.51
N ASP A 298 -23.55 1.92 -9.36
CA ASP A 298 -24.31 2.58 -10.43
C ASP A 298 -23.41 2.85 -11.65
N LEU A 299 -22.18 3.34 -11.39
CA LEU A 299 -21.21 3.66 -12.45
C LEU A 299 -20.76 2.41 -13.19
N PHE A 300 -20.46 1.34 -12.45
CA PHE A 300 -20.11 0.04 -13.02
C PHE A 300 -21.24 -0.57 -13.84
N ALA A 301 -22.49 -0.49 -13.36
CA ALA A 301 -23.67 -0.97 -14.11
C ALA A 301 -23.88 -0.21 -15.43
N ILE A 302 -23.56 1.08 -15.47
CA ILE A 302 -23.54 1.86 -16.72
C ILE A 302 -22.46 1.31 -17.66
N GLY A 303 -21.25 1.01 -17.14
CA GLY A 303 -20.17 0.41 -17.91
C GLY A 303 -20.55 -0.93 -18.55
N ASP A 304 -21.16 -1.82 -17.76
CA ASP A 304 -21.68 -3.12 -18.26
C ASP A 304 -22.74 -2.93 -19.36
N SER A 305 -23.63 -1.96 -19.19
CA SER A 305 -24.64 -1.65 -20.20
C SER A 305 -24.04 -1.14 -21.51
N VAL A 306 -22.99 -0.30 -21.45
CA VAL A 306 -22.25 0.18 -22.61
C VAL A 306 -21.54 -0.97 -23.32
N ALA A 307 -20.90 -1.86 -22.56
CA ALA A 307 -20.24 -3.05 -23.11
C ALA A 307 -21.22 -3.97 -23.87
N ARG A 308 -22.39 -4.26 -23.27
CA ARG A 308 -23.45 -5.04 -23.94
C ARG A 308 -23.97 -4.37 -25.21
N GLY A 309 -24.13 -3.03 -25.19
CA GLY A 309 -24.49 -2.25 -26.35
C GLY A 309 -23.44 -2.35 -27.47
N ALA A 310 -22.17 -2.27 -27.13
CA ALA A 310 -21.06 -2.42 -28.08
C ALA A 310 -21.02 -3.82 -28.71
N ALA A 311 -21.21 -4.88 -27.92
CA ALA A 311 -21.31 -6.25 -28.42
C ALA A 311 -22.47 -6.42 -29.40
N MET A 312 -23.65 -5.87 -29.06
CA MET A 312 -24.84 -5.94 -29.92
C MET A 312 -24.62 -5.20 -31.25
N MET A 313 -24.01 -4.02 -31.24
CA MET A 313 -23.75 -3.22 -32.46
C MET A 313 -22.76 -3.91 -33.41
N THR A 314 -21.81 -4.66 -32.89
CA THR A 314 -20.77 -5.35 -33.68
C THR A 314 -21.13 -6.79 -34.06
N GLY A 315 -22.22 -7.33 -33.50
CA GLY A 315 -22.60 -8.73 -33.65
C GLY A 315 -21.59 -9.69 -32.98
N THR A 316 -20.90 -9.23 -31.95
CA THR A 316 -20.00 -10.01 -31.08
C THR A 316 -20.72 -10.39 -29.78
N THR A 317 -20.05 -11.10 -28.89
CA THR A 317 -20.54 -11.47 -27.57
C THR A 317 -19.66 -10.83 -26.50
N LEU A 318 -20.26 -10.24 -25.47
CA LEU A 318 -19.55 -9.93 -24.24
C LEU A 318 -19.31 -11.27 -23.51
N LYS A 319 -18.08 -11.79 -23.64
CA LYS A 319 -17.70 -13.13 -23.17
C LYS A 319 -17.54 -13.19 -21.66
N ASP A 320 -16.90 -12.14 -21.11
CA ASP A 320 -16.58 -12.09 -19.69
C ASP A 320 -16.50 -10.63 -19.19
N VAL A 321 -16.84 -10.46 -17.93
CA VAL A 321 -16.59 -9.22 -17.16
C VAL A 321 -15.92 -9.62 -15.86
N ARG A 322 -14.61 -9.53 -15.82
CA ARG A 322 -13.79 -9.94 -14.69
C ARG A 322 -13.41 -8.75 -13.82
N LEU A 323 -13.69 -8.84 -12.52
CA LEU A 323 -13.15 -7.90 -11.55
C LEU A 323 -11.64 -8.16 -11.35
N ILE A 324 -10.83 -7.13 -11.56
CA ILE A 324 -9.38 -7.18 -11.29
C ILE A 324 -9.10 -6.74 -9.87
N GLY A 325 -9.79 -5.68 -9.42
CA GLY A 325 -9.65 -5.16 -8.07
C GLY A 325 -10.83 -4.29 -7.67
N THR A 326 -10.95 -4.01 -6.39
CA THR A 326 -12.00 -3.15 -5.83
C THR A 326 -11.50 -2.43 -4.60
N ALA A 327 -11.98 -1.21 -4.38
CA ALA A 327 -11.73 -0.47 -3.15
C ALA A 327 -12.98 0.25 -2.67
N TRP A 328 -13.33 0.08 -1.39
CA TRP A 328 -14.26 0.95 -0.72
C TRP A 328 -13.63 2.31 -0.43
N PRO A 329 -14.39 3.43 -0.44
CA PRO A 329 -13.87 4.69 0.08
C PRO A 329 -13.55 4.53 1.57
N GLY A 330 -12.31 4.80 1.98
CA GLY A 330 -11.87 4.61 3.35
C GLY A 330 -12.63 5.48 4.35
N HIS A 331 -12.88 4.95 5.56
CA HIS A 331 -13.43 5.68 6.70
C HIS A 331 -12.55 5.41 7.93
N PHE A 332 -11.68 6.35 8.28
CA PHE A 332 -10.66 6.16 9.29
C PHE A 332 -11.12 6.58 10.69
N ASN A 333 -10.57 5.91 11.70
CA ASN A 333 -10.98 6.03 13.10
C ASN A 333 -10.39 7.27 13.77
N LYS A 334 -11.25 8.07 14.39
CA LYS A 334 -10.86 9.32 15.04
C LYS A 334 -9.96 9.11 16.25
N VAL A 335 -10.26 8.15 17.09
CA VAL A 335 -9.50 7.90 18.34
C VAL A 335 -8.06 7.47 18.00
N ILE A 336 -7.92 6.62 16.99
CA ILE A 336 -6.59 6.18 16.54
C ILE A 336 -5.83 7.36 15.94
N ALA A 337 -6.46 8.15 15.08
CA ALA A 337 -5.80 9.31 14.44
C ALA A 337 -5.39 10.38 15.45
N GLU A 338 -6.21 10.70 16.46
CA GLU A 338 -5.86 11.65 17.51
C GLU A 338 -4.70 11.14 18.38
N THR A 339 -4.69 9.84 18.73
CA THR A 339 -3.59 9.20 19.47
C THR A 339 -2.30 9.23 18.65
N MET A 340 -2.36 8.83 17.38
CA MET A 340 -1.24 8.85 16.44
C MET A 340 -0.71 10.27 16.25
N TYR A 341 -1.59 11.26 16.10
CA TYR A 341 -1.18 12.65 15.91
C TYR A 341 -0.46 13.23 17.14
N SER A 342 -0.87 12.86 18.35
CA SER A 342 -0.14 13.23 19.58
C SER A 342 1.31 12.70 19.57
N ASN A 343 1.53 11.49 19.04
CA ASN A 343 2.86 10.94 18.87
C ASN A 343 3.63 11.63 17.73
N ILE A 344 2.96 11.98 16.64
CA ILE A 344 3.52 12.78 15.55
C ILE A 344 4.04 14.13 16.05
N GLU A 345 3.26 14.85 16.87
CA GLU A 345 3.69 16.12 17.48
C GLU A 345 4.90 15.95 18.40
N ARG A 346 4.97 14.83 19.14
CA ARG A 346 6.12 14.51 20.00
C ARG A 346 7.40 14.22 19.21
N VAL A 347 7.26 13.53 18.10
CA VAL A 347 8.38 13.05 17.27
C VAL A 347 8.91 14.15 16.37
N GLY A 348 8.04 14.93 15.73
CA GLY A 348 8.41 15.97 14.77
C GLY A 348 8.92 15.42 13.43
N LEU A 349 9.24 16.32 12.51
CA LEU A 349 9.84 15.97 11.22
C LEU A 349 11.31 15.58 11.36
N PRO A 350 11.86 14.80 10.40
CA PRO A 350 13.30 14.55 10.35
C PRO A 350 14.12 15.85 10.17
N GLU A 351 15.35 15.84 10.62
CA GLU A 351 16.31 16.90 10.32
C GLU A 351 16.85 16.74 8.90
N TRP A 352 16.40 17.59 7.99
CA TRP A 352 16.86 17.62 6.61
C TRP A 352 18.17 18.39 6.51
N THR A 353 19.16 17.80 5.82
CA THR A 353 20.41 18.49 5.49
C THR A 353 20.21 19.49 4.35
N GLU A 354 21.22 20.37 4.13
CA GLU A 354 21.22 21.25 2.96
C GLU A 354 21.22 20.45 1.65
N ASP A 355 21.87 19.29 1.62
CA ASP A 355 21.90 18.39 0.47
C ASP A 355 20.53 17.79 0.19
N ASP A 356 19.78 17.34 1.20
CA ASP A 356 18.41 16.88 1.05
C ASP A 356 17.51 17.97 0.45
N GLN A 357 17.62 19.18 0.97
CA GLN A 357 16.83 20.32 0.49
C GLN A 357 17.23 20.75 -0.92
N ARG A 358 18.52 20.70 -1.24
CA ARG A 358 19.04 21.01 -2.58
C ARG A 358 18.57 19.97 -3.59
N PHE A 359 18.61 18.70 -3.20
CA PHE A 359 18.15 17.59 -4.03
C PHE A 359 16.65 17.68 -4.31
N ALA A 360 15.83 17.92 -3.29
CA ALA A 360 14.40 18.08 -3.45
C ALA A 360 14.04 19.22 -4.41
N ARG A 361 14.65 20.40 -4.24
CA ARG A 361 14.42 21.54 -5.14
C ARG A 361 14.87 21.27 -6.58
N ALA A 362 15.99 20.57 -6.76
CA ALA A 362 16.46 20.20 -8.09
C ALA A 362 15.52 19.22 -8.79
N THR A 363 15.00 18.22 -8.08
CA THR A 363 14.00 17.27 -8.59
C THR A 363 12.69 17.96 -8.93
N GLN A 364 12.19 18.85 -8.06
CA GLN A 364 11.00 19.67 -8.31
C GLN A 364 11.16 20.53 -9.58
N ARG A 365 12.32 21.16 -9.78
CA ARG A 365 12.63 21.92 -11.01
C ARG A 365 12.62 21.03 -12.23
N GLU A 366 13.16 19.81 -12.15
CA GLU A 366 13.22 18.86 -13.27
C GLU A 366 11.84 18.50 -13.79
N VAL A 367 10.85 18.40 -12.92
CA VAL A 367 9.44 18.12 -13.30
C VAL A 367 8.61 19.39 -13.55
N GLY A 368 9.23 20.57 -13.53
CA GLY A 368 8.54 21.84 -13.76
C GLY A 368 7.66 22.30 -12.60
N GLY A 369 7.86 21.75 -11.41
CA GLY A 369 7.13 22.08 -10.19
C GLY A 369 7.73 23.25 -9.40
N PRO A 370 7.01 23.76 -8.39
CA PRO A 370 7.54 24.77 -7.46
C PRO A 370 8.68 24.21 -6.61
N GLU A 371 9.80 24.91 -6.54
CA GLU A 371 11.02 24.53 -5.81
C GLU A 371 10.89 24.79 -4.29
N THR A 372 9.91 24.17 -3.65
CA THR A 372 9.63 24.35 -2.22
C THR A 372 10.60 23.62 -1.30
N GLY A 373 11.29 22.59 -1.81
CA GLY A 373 12.10 21.68 -0.99
C GLY A 373 11.23 20.72 -0.18
N LEU A 374 11.82 20.12 0.86
CA LEU A 374 11.14 19.23 1.81
C LEU A 374 10.40 20.04 2.88
N ALA A 375 9.35 19.44 3.43
CA ALA A 375 8.55 20.04 4.48
C ALA A 375 9.39 20.33 5.76
N THR A 376 9.23 21.51 6.31
CA THR A 376 9.88 21.95 7.56
C THR A 376 8.89 22.17 8.71
N GLU A 377 7.61 22.02 8.44
CA GLU A 377 6.53 22.13 9.43
C GLU A 377 5.61 20.91 9.34
N LEU A 378 5.16 20.43 10.50
CA LEU A 378 4.20 19.35 10.58
C LEU A 378 2.84 19.76 10.00
N SER A 379 2.24 18.87 9.25
CA SER A 379 0.84 18.98 8.86
C SER A 379 -0.07 18.87 10.08
N ARG A 380 -1.02 19.78 10.22
CA ARG A 380 -2.00 19.74 11.32
C ARG A 380 -3.01 18.62 11.10
N LEU A 381 -3.43 17.98 12.20
CA LEU A 381 -4.59 17.08 12.14
C LEU A 381 -5.83 17.88 11.72
N ARG A 382 -6.41 17.49 10.60
CA ARG A 382 -7.60 18.17 10.06
C ARG A 382 -8.87 17.47 10.55
N PRO A 383 -9.96 18.22 10.72
CA PRO A 383 -11.28 17.61 10.89
C PRO A 383 -11.62 16.73 9.70
N ALA A 384 -12.49 15.74 9.92
CA ALA A 384 -13.03 14.93 8.84
C ALA A 384 -13.60 15.82 7.72
N PRO A 385 -13.30 15.53 6.45
CA PRO A 385 -13.83 16.33 5.35
C PRO A 385 -15.36 16.21 5.29
N THR A 386 -16.00 17.33 5.03
CA THR A 386 -17.45 17.34 4.72
C THR A 386 -17.69 16.70 3.35
N GLU A 387 -18.93 16.26 3.08
CA GLU A 387 -19.29 15.69 1.78
C GLU A 387 -18.95 16.63 0.60
N ALA A 388 -19.07 17.95 0.79
CA ALA A 388 -18.73 18.95 -0.23
C ALA A 388 -17.19 19.05 -0.46
N GLN A 389 -16.39 18.74 0.54
CA GLN A 389 -14.92 18.75 0.46
C GLN A 389 -14.35 17.45 -0.10
N ARG A 390 -15.15 16.38 -0.15
CA ARG A 390 -14.77 15.13 -0.77
C ARG A 390 -14.83 15.30 -2.29
N THR A 391 -13.67 15.42 -2.90
CA THR A 391 -13.52 15.55 -4.36
C THR A 391 -13.02 14.23 -4.92
N ALA A 392 -13.13 14.04 -6.23
CA ALA A 392 -12.47 12.92 -6.87
C ALA A 392 -10.95 12.95 -6.64
N GLY A 393 -10.35 11.83 -6.39
CA GLY A 393 -8.93 11.73 -6.08
C GLY A 393 -8.45 10.28 -6.12
N TYR A 394 -7.45 9.99 -5.30
CA TYR A 394 -6.90 8.65 -5.13
C TYR A 394 -7.94 7.68 -4.55
N ALA A 395 -7.71 6.40 -4.73
CA ALA A 395 -8.36 5.32 -4.01
C ALA A 395 -7.28 4.34 -3.55
N ASP A 396 -7.48 3.76 -2.40
CA ASP A 396 -6.61 2.78 -1.78
C ASP A 396 -7.51 1.68 -1.19
N ASP A 397 -7.18 0.43 -1.41
CA ASP A 397 -8.01 -0.70 -0.97
C ASP A 397 -7.93 -0.96 0.55
N ILE A 398 -7.10 -0.20 1.32
CA ILE A 398 -7.22 -0.12 2.79
C ILE A 398 -8.62 0.34 3.24
N GLY A 399 -9.36 0.96 2.34
CA GLY A 399 -10.77 1.28 2.55
C GLY A 399 -11.57 0.06 2.96
N ASP A 400 -11.41 -1.08 2.30
CA ASP A 400 -12.10 -2.33 2.63
C ASP A 400 -11.82 -2.78 4.07
N VAL A 401 -10.58 -2.68 4.53
CA VAL A 401 -10.19 -3.00 5.91
C VAL A 401 -10.82 -2.02 6.91
N SER A 402 -10.79 -0.73 6.59
CA SER A 402 -11.26 0.34 7.47
C SER A 402 -12.75 0.25 7.84
N TRP A 403 -13.56 -0.47 7.06
CA TRP A 403 -14.96 -0.73 7.32
C TRP A 403 -15.22 -2.02 8.11
N ASN A 404 -14.17 -2.78 8.46
CA ASN A 404 -14.29 -4.04 9.20
C ASN A 404 -13.60 -4.00 10.57
N VAL A 405 -12.61 -3.13 10.73
CA VAL A 405 -11.85 -2.96 11.97
C VAL A 405 -11.42 -1.49 12.14
N PRO A 406 -11.39 -0.94 13.37
CA PRO A 406 -10.87 0.41 13.60
C PRO A 406 -9.48 0.59 13.02
N THR A 407 -9.33 1.52 12.05
CA THR A 407 -8.11 1.71 11.25
C THR A 407 -7.75 3.19 11.16
N ALA A 408 -6.46 3.53 11.20
CA ALA A 408 -5.93 4.81 10.75
C ALA A 408 -4.61 4.62 10.01
N THR A 409 -4.29 5.57 9.12
CA THR A 409 -3.08 5.56 8.31
C THR A 409 -2.09 6.61 8.81
N LEU A 410 -0.85 6.19 9.08
CA LEU A 410 0.29 7.07 9.24
C LEU A 410 0.87 7.40 7.86
N SER A 411 0.90 8.67 7.49
CA SER A 411 1.72 9.15 6.37
C SER A 411 3.08 9.57 6.91
N PHE A 412 4.17 9.10 6.30
CA PHE A 412 5.54 9.38 6.75
C PHE A 412 6.39 10.00 5.61
N PRO A 413 7.35 10.91 5.92
CA PRO A 413 7.96 11.79 4.94
C PRO A 413 9.16 11.14 4.22
N SER A 414 8.93 10.06 3.49
CA SER A 414 9.96 9.38 2.68
C SER A 414 10.03 9.88 1.24
N ASN A 415 9.15 10.79 0.82
CA ASN A 415 9.15 11.38 -0.52
C ASN A 415 9.15 12.92 -0.50
N MET A 416 9.38 13.51 -1.66
CA MET A 416 9.40 14.95 -1.89
C MET A 416 8.00 15.48 -2.22
N PRO A 417 7.60 16.68 -1.75
CA PRO A 417 6.34 17.29 -2.15
C PRO A 417 6.37 17.79 -3.60
N GLY A 418 5.19 17.86 -4.23
CA GLY A 418 4.99 18.51 -5.53
C GLY A 418 5.47 17.71 -6.74
N LEU A 419 5.83 16.44 -6.58
CA LEU A 419 6.13 15.54 -7.69
C LEU A 419 4.83 14.98 -8.29
N PRO A 420 4.81 14.66 -9.60
CA PRO A 420 3.65 13.98 -10.19
C PRO A 420 3.55 12.56 -9.63
N GLY A 421 2.36 12.16 -9.19
CA GLY A 421 2.08 10.79 -8.73
C GLY A 421 2.26 9.77 -9.88
N HIS A 422 2.53 8.50 -9.54
CA HIS A 422 2.74 7.40 -10.48
C HIS A 422 3.72 7.77 -11.61
N ASN A 423 4.90 8.26 -11.21
CA ASN A 423 5.89 8.79 -12.13
C ASN A 423 7.30 8.43 -11.67
N TRP A 424 8.20 8.21 -12.63
CA TRP A 424 9.63 7.95 -12.34
C TRP A 424 10.28 8.97 -11.38
N ALA A 425 9.79 10.22 -11.37
CA ALA A 425 10.35 11.26 -10.51
C ALA A 425 10.14 10.98 -9.02
N ASN A 426 9.07 10.26 -8.66
CA ASN A 426 8.87 9.82 -7.27
C ASN A 426 9.92 8.78 -6.85
N ALA A 427 10.37 7.91 -7.75
CA ALA A 427 11.38 6.91 -7.44
C ALA A 427 12.77 7.51 -7.12
N ILE A 428 13.04 8.74 -7.54
CA ILE A 428 14.32 9.44 -7.32
C ILE A 428 14.73 9.47 -5.85
N ALA A 429 13.77 9.69 -4.94
CA ALA A 429 14.04 9.82 -3.50
C ALA A 429 14.08 8.48 -2.74
N MET A 430 13.49 7.42 -3.31
CA MET A 430 13.01 6.24 -2.58
C MET A 430 14.09 5.29 -2.04
N ALA A 431 15.37 5.45 -2.41
CA ALA A 431 16.53 4.79 -1.80
C ALA A 431 17.64 5.83 -1.55
N THR A 432 17.30 6.89 -0.85
CA THR A 432 18.20 8.01 -0.51
C THR A 432 18.08 8.37 0.97
N PRO A 433 18.97 9.23 1.49
CA PRO A 433 18.87 9.74 2.85
C PRO A 433 17.49 10.36 3.19
N ILE A 434 16.74 10.88 2.22
CA ILE A 434 15.37 11.37 2.41
C ILE A 434 14.44 10.23 2.83
N ALA A 435 14.42 9.16 2.04
CA ALA A 435 13.59 7.98 2.33
C ALA A 435 13.99 7.31 3.66
N HIS A 436 15.29 7.16 3.91
CA HIS A 436 15.81 6.55 5.14
C HIS A 436 15.41 7.33 6.40
N LYS A 437 15.57 8.66 6.39
CA LYS A 437 15.16 9.54 7.49
C LYS A 437 13.66 9.53 7.69
N GLY A 438 12.89 9.60 6.59
CA GLY A 438 11.43 9.56 6.64
C GLY A 438 10.89 8.26 7.21
N ALA A 439 11.41 7.12 6.78
CA ALA A 439 11.04 5.80 7.29
C ALA A 439 11.42 5.64 8.77
N THR A 440 12.62 6.08 9.18
CA THR A 440 13.04 6.04 10.60
C THR A 440 12.10 6.87 11.46
N GLN A 441 11.78 8.10 11.06
CA GLN A 441 10.89 8.98 11.80
C GLN A 441 9.45 8.44 11.85
N GLY A 442 8.98 7.85 10.74
CA GLY A 442 7.72 7.13 10.68
C GLY A 442 7.67 5.96 11.66
N ALA A 443 8.74 5.17 11.74
CA ALA A 443 8.85 4.05 12.66
C ALA A 443 8.77 4.50 14.13
N VAL A 444 9.37 5.63 14.49
CA VAL A 444 9.25 6.19 15.86
C VAL A 444 7.81 6.55 16.18
N ALA A 445 7.11 7.28 15.29
CA ALA A 445 5.71 7.64 15.51
C ALA A 445 4.78 6.41 15.57
N GLN A 446 5.02 5.45 14.69
CA GLN A 446 4.25 4.21 14.63
C GLN A 446 4.46 3.34 15.87
N SER A 447 5.70 3.20 16.34
CA SER A 447 6.01 2.42 17.56
C SER A 447 5.37 2.99 18.81
N MET A 448 5.38 4.32 18.96
CA MET A 448 4.71 4.98 20.08
C MET A 448 3.19 4.78 20.02
N THR A 449 2.61 4.82 18.82
CA THR A 449 1.17 4.58 18.63
C THR A 449 0.81 3.12 18.89
N LEU A 450 1.62 2.18 18.40
CA LEU A 450 1.47 0.75 18.69
C LEU A 450 1.53 0.50 20.20
N LEU A 451 2.49 1.10 20.92
CA LEU A 451 2.61 0.97 22.37
C LEU A 451 1.38 1.52 23.09
N ASP A 452 0.86 2.68 22.67
CA ASP A 452 -0.35 3.25 23.29
C ASP A 452 -1.51 2.24 23.26
N PHE A 453 -1.79 1.64 22.11
CA PHE A 453 -2.87 0.65 22.00
C PHE A 453 -2.55 -0.68 22.68
N MET A 454 -1.28 -1.06 22.82
CA MET A 454 -0.88 -2.26 23.56
C MET A 454 -1.13 -2.13 25.07
N VAL A 455 -0.96 -0.93 25.65
CA VAL A 455 -1.01 -0.75 27.10
C VAL A 455 -2.19 0.08 27.59
N ARG A 456 -3.03 0.57 26.67
CA ARG A 456 -4.19 1.42 26.96
C ARG A 456 -5.49 0.77 26.43
N PRO A 457 -6.06 -0.21 27.16
CA PRO A 457 -7.31 -0.85 26.75
C PRO A 457 -8.50 0.13 26.62
N ASP A 458 -8.46 1.25 27.34
CA ASP A 458 -9.43 2.33 27.22
C ASP A 458 -9.42 3.00 25.84
N LEU A 459 -8.27 3.09 25.18
CA LEU A 459 -8.17 3.60 23.81
C LEU A 459 -8.73 2.58 22.80
N VAL A 460 -8.49 1.29 23.02
CA VAL A 460 -9.07 0.23 22.18
C VAL A 460 -10.60 0.26 22.27
N GLU A 461 -11.15 0.33 23.48
CA GLU A 461 -12.60 0.43 23.69
C GLU A 461 -13.18 1.68 23.02
N ALA A 462 -12.57 2.85 23.23
CA ALA A 462 -13.01 4.10 22.62
C ALA A 462 -12.94 4.07 21.08
N ALA A 463 -11.93 3.41 20.50
CA ALA A 463 -11.82 3.24 19.05
C ALA A 463 -12.97 2.37 18.49
N TRP A 464 -13.33 1.29 19.20
CA TRP A 464 -14.47 0.45 18.86
C TRP A 464 -15.82 1.13 19.07
N ASP A 465 -15.97 1.99 20.10
CA ASP A 465 -17.17 2.80 20.28
C ASP A 465 -17.35 3.78 19.11
N TYR A 466 -16.30 4.51 18.73
CA TYR A 466 -16.36 5.37 17.54
C TYR A 466 -16.68 4.56 16.26
N PHE A 467 -16.11 3.37 16.11
CA PHE A 467 -16.35 2.50 14.96
C PHE A 467 -17.82 2.10 14.87
N ARG A 468 -18.42 1.65 15.95
CA ARG A 468 -19.83 1.19 15.99
C ARG A 468 -20.84 2.34 15.92
N ASP A 469 -20.58 3.39 16.69
CA ASP A 469 -21.58 4.43 16.93
C ASP A 469 -21.53 5.57 15.92
N VAL A 470 -20.40 5.74 15.22
CA VAL A 470 -20.19 6.81 14.24
C VAL A 470 -19.84 6.27 12.87
N GLN A 471 -18.80 5.44 12.79
CA GLN A 471 -18.22 5.02 11.52
C GLN A 471 -19.15 4.09 10.73
N THR A 472 -19.73 3.09 11.40
CA THR A 472 -20.60 2.07 10.79
C THR A 472 -22.07 2.17 11.21
N ALA A 473 -22.47 3.27 11.86
CA ALA A 473 -23.83 3.45 12.38
C ALA A 473 -24.90 3.38 11.27
N ASP A 474 -24.64 4.01 10.13
CA ASP A 474 -25.63 4.16 9.05
C ASP A 474 -25.32 3.27 7.82
N LEU A 475 -24.13 2.69 7.74
CA LEU A 475 -23.68 1.93 6.57
C LEU A 475 -22.84 0.72 7.01
N GLN A 476 -23.23 -0.46 6.52
CA GLN A 476 -22.49 -1.70 6.73
C GLN A 476 -21.66 -2.05 5.49
N TYR A 477 -20.47 -2.58 5.72
CA TYR A 477 -19.61 -3.06 4.64
C TYR A 477 -20.27 -4.20 3.86
N THR A 478 -20.23 -4.07 2.56
CA THR A 478 -20.61 -5.14 1.62
C THR A 478 -19.53 -5.19 0.53
N PRO A 479 -18.77 -6.28 0.39
CA PRO A 479 -17.70 -6.34 -0.60
C PRO A 479 -18.26 -6.16 -2.01
N PHE A 480 -17.48 -5.51 -2.88
CA PHE A 480 -17.79 -5.48 -4.31
C PHE A 480 -17.52 -6.82 -4.98
N ILE A 481 -16.55 -7.58 -4.45
CA ILE A 481 -16.26 -8.94 -4.92
C ILE A 481 -17.34 -9.92 -4.48
N SER A 482 -17.69 -10.85 -5.35
CA SER A 482 -18.58 -11.97 -5.04
C SER A 482 -17.82 -13.11 -4.33
N PRO A 483 -18.54 -14.07 -3.70
CA PRO A 483 -17.90 -15.24 -3.09
C PRO A 483 -17.09 -16.11 -4.07
N THR A 484 -17.36 -16.00 -5.38
CA THR A 484 -16.73 -16.79 -6.44
C THR A 484 -15.59 -16.07 -7.15
N ASP A 485 -15.46 -14.75 -6.97
CA ASP A 485 -14.38 -13.99 -7.58
C ASP A 485 -13.02 -14.44 -7.00
N GLN A 486 -12.03 -14.53 -7.86
CA GLN A 486 -10.67 -14.91 -7.52
C GLN A 486 -9.71 -13.75 -7.77
N PRO A 487 -8.65 -13.58 -6.95
CA PRO A 487 -7.62 -12.60 -7.21
C PRO A 487 -6.97 -12.86 -8.57
N ALA A 488 -6.60 -11.78 -9.26
CA ALA A 488 -6.06 -11.81 -10.61
C ALA A 488 -4.53 -12.05 -10.60
N ILE A 489 -4.09 -13.13 -9.95
CA ILE A 489 -2.67 -13.41 -9.61
C ILE A 489 -1.74 -13.53 -10.82
N GLU A 490 -2.26 -13.72 -12.03
CA GLU A 490 -1.48 -13.75 -13.27
C GLU A 490 -1.17 -12.37 -13.85
N MET A 491 -1.78 -11.32 -13.31
CA MET A 491 -1.51 -9.96 -13.79
C MET A 491 -0.03 -9.61 -13.62
N ASN A 492 0.47 -8.81 -14.56
CA ASN A 492 1.85 -8.31 -14.60
C ASN A 492 2.95 -9.38 -14.83
N ALA A 493 2.65 -10.68 -14.80
CA ALA A 493 3.67 -11.72 -14.95
C ALA A 493 4.49 -11.53 -16.24
N GLY A 494 3.82 -11.37 -17.39
CA GLY A 494 4.51 -11.19 -18.66
C GLY A 494 5.37 -9.92 -18.75
N ILE A 495 4.94 -8.83 -18.10
CA ILE A 495 5.72 -7.59 -18.05
C ILE A 495 6.99 -7.81 -17.23
N LEU A 496 6.84 -8.40 -16.05
CA LEU A 496 7.96 -8.56 -15.13
C LEU A 496 8.98 -9.60 -15.63
N ASP A 497 8.50 -10.66 -16.30
CA ASP A 497 9.37 -11.69 -16.91
C ASP A 497 10.30 -11.09 -17.98
N GLU A 498 9.88 -10.03 -18.68
CA GLU A 498 10.73 -9.31 -19.67
C GLU A 498 11.94 -8.65 -19.02
N PHE A 499 11.79 -8.11 -17.79
CA PHE A 499 12.83 -7.29 -17.15
C PHE A 499 13.57 -7.97 -16.00
N ARG A 500 13.00 -9.02 -15.41
CA ARG A 500 13.48 -9.63 -14.15
C ARG A 500 14.97 -10.03 -14.18
N GLU A 501 15.46 -10.59 -15.29
CA GLU A 501 16.86 -11.02 -15.39
C GLU A 501 17.82 -9.82 -15.36
N GLU A 502 17.47 -8.73 -16.04
CA GLU A 502 18.29 -7.52 -16.06
C GLU A 502 18.21 -6.79 -14.72
N MET A 503 17.04 -6.68 -14.12
CA MET A 503 16.83 -6.04 -12.82
C MET A 503 17.61 -6.71 -11.70
N ARG A 504 17.76 -8.04 -11.72
CA ARG A 504 18.55 -8.80 -10.73
C ARG A 504 20.00 -8.33 -10.60
N ARG A 505 20.59 -7.75 -11.63
CA ARG A 505 21.96 -7.20 -11.59
C ARG A 505 22.08 -5.98 -10.69
N TYR A 506 20.94 -5.36 -10.37
CA TYR A 506 20.85 -4.17 -9.54
C TYR A 506 20.29 -4.47 -8.15
N TYR A 507 20.05 -5.73 -7.79
CA TYR A 507 19.60 -6.07 -6.44
C TYR A 507 20.64 -5.67 -5.41
N TYR A 508 20.20 -5.01 -4.36
CA TYR A 508 21.07 -4.50 -3.30
C TYR A 508 21.70 -5.64 -2.51
N ASN A 509 23.02 -5.53 -2.28
CA ASN A 509 23.77 -6.45 -1.44
C ASN A 509 24.31 -5.74 -0.19
N PRO A 510 23.60 -5.79 0.95
CA PRO A 510 23.98 -5.10 2.17
C PRO A 510 25.23 -5.68 2.85
N ASP A 511 25.70 -6.86 2.45
CA ASP A 511 26.92 -7.48 2.98
C ASP A 511 28.19 -6.90 2.34
N GLU A 512 28.08 -6.30 1.16
CA GLU A 512 29.20 -5.73 0.41
C GLU A 512 29.22 -4.20 0.40
N TYR A 513 28.06 -3.56 0.54
CA TYR A 513 27.92 -2.11 0.41
C TYR A 513 27.18 -1.48 1.59
N ASP A 514 27.64 -0.29 1.99
CA ASP A 514 27.00 0.46 3.09
C ASP A 514 25.62 1.04 2.73
N SER A 515 25.34 1.29 1.47
CA SER A 515 24.03 1.75 0.97
C SER A 515 23.83 1.34 -0.48
N TYR A 516 22.60 1.41 -0.93
CA TYR A 516 22.30 1.15 -2.34
C TYR A 516 22.96 2.20 -3.26
N LEU A 517 23.04 3.46 -2.81
CA LEU A 517 23.77 4.50 -3.55
C LEU A 517 25.26 4.17 -3.71
N ASP A 518 25.89 3.59 -2.67
CA ASP A 518 27.30 3.15 -2.74
C ASP A 518 27.46 2.03 -3.77
N GLN A 519 26.57 1.03 -3.76
CA GLN A 519 26.57 -0.05 -4.76
C GLN A 519 26.42 0.48 -6.18
N LEU A 520 25.57 1.49 -6.38
CA LEU A 520 25.33 2.11 -7.68
C LEU A 520 26.42 3.14 -8.06
N GLY A 521 27.36 3.45 -7.19
CA GLY A 521 28.38 4.48 -7.42
C GLY A 521 27.80 5.90 -7.52
N VAL A 522 26.67 6.16 -6.87
CA VAL A 522 25.97 7.45 -6.93
C VAL A 522 26.42 8.35 -5.78
N SER A 523 27.02 9.49 -6.11
CA SER A 523 27.26 10.56 -5.12
C SER A 523 25.98 11.33 -4.83
N TYR A 524 25.59 11.42 -3.55
CA TYR A 524 24.35 12.11 -3.15
C TYR A 524 24.62 13.55 -2.70
N PRO A 525 23.86 14.53 -3.24
CA PRO A 525 22.95 14.43 -4.39
C PRO A 525 23.66 14.60 -5.73
N THR A 526 23.26 13.82 -6.73
CA THR A 526 23.68 14.04 -8.11
C THR A 526 22.65 14.90 -8.83
N LEU A 527 23.08 16.05 -9.34
CA LEU A 527 22.22 17.02 -10.03
C LEU A 527 22.53 17.04 -11.53
N ARG A 528 21.56 17.50 -12.33
CA ARG A 528 21.79 17.78 -13.77
C ARG A 528 22.97 18.71 -13.95
N GLN A 529 23.89 18.37 -14.84
CA GLN A 529 25.09 19.13 -15.13
C GLN A 529 24.75 20.45 -15.85
N PRO A 530 25.60 21.50 -15.77
CA PRO A 530 25.37 22.76 -16.46
C PRO A 530 25.28 22.64 -18.01
N ASP A 531 25.88 21.59 -18.58
CA ASP A 531 25.79 21.26 -20.02
C ASP A 531 24.52 20.47 -20.38
N GLY A 532 23.61 20.26 -19.43
CA GLY A 532 22.35 19.54 -19.58
C GLY A 532 22.45 18.03 -19.46
N ARG A 533 23.62 17.45 -19.26
CA ARG A 533 23.78 16.00 -19.10
C ARG A 533 23.24 15.53 -17.74
N CYS A 534 22.66 14.35 -17.76
CA CYS A 534 22.22 13.59 -16.60
C CYS A 534 23.09 12.32 -16.54
N THR A 535 24.16 12.37 -15.76
CA THR A 535 25.10 11.24 -15.65
C THR A 535 25.59 11.12 -14.20
N ILE A 536 25.76 9.90 -13.71
CA ILE A 536 26.63 9.63 -12.57
C ILE A 536 28.09 9.79 -13.04
N ALA A 537 28.99 10.29 -12.20
CA ALA A 537 30.42 10.29 -12.48
C ALA A 537 30.83 8.84 -12.78
N ALA A 538 31.45 8.61 -13.94
CA ALA A 538 31.80 7.26 -14.37
C ALA A 538 32.55 6.51 -13.28
N VAL A 539 31.99 5.42 -12.83
CA VAL A 539 32.76 4.35 -12.18
C VAL A 539 33.77 3.90 -13.23
N SER A 540 35.05 3.99 -12.95
CA SER A 540 36.12 3.59 -13.86
C SER A 540 35.83 2.16 -14.36
N GLU A 541 35.97 1.92 -15.66
CA GLU A 541 35.73 0.64 -16.36
C GLU A 541 36.48 -0.58 -15.74
N GLU A 542 37.29 -0.37 -14.71
CA GLU A 542 38.03 -1.43 -14.00
C GLU A 542 37.20 -2.25 -13.01
N GLN A 543 35.96 -1.81 -12.62
CA GLN A 543 35.11 -2.56 -11.69
C GLN A 543 33.99 -3.39 -12.35
N ALA A 544 33.88 -3.34 -13.68
CA ALA A 544 32.88 -4.11 -14.44
C ALA A 544 33.39 -5.50 -14.90
N VAL A 545 34.59 -5.91 -14.52
CA VAL A 545 35.19 -7.22 -14.85
C VAL A 545 35.79 -7.81 -13.59
N GLY A 546 34.93 -8.35 -12.74
CA GLY A 546 35.33 -9.12 -11.57
C GLY A 546 34.29 -10.21 -11.27
#